data_f43376ab83e6af0a00b66807998da485
#
_entry.id   f43376ab83e6af0a00b66807998da485
#
_cell.length_a   1.000
_cell.length_b   1.000
_cell.length_c   1.000
_cell.angle_alpha   90.00
_cell.angle_beta   90.00
_cell.angle_gamma   90.00
#
_symmetry.space_group_name_H-M   'P 1'
#
loop_
_entity.id
_entity.type
_entity.pdbx_description
1 polymer ?
#
loop_
_entity_poly.entity_id
_entity_poly.type
_entity_poly.pdbx_seq_one_letter_code
_entity_poly.pdbx_strand_id
1 'polypeptide(L)'
;VNNDFDGPLFRVNLQQDRLVEGRPVEVPSPVSLFGFVPFADQSRGTLFAYLDRTGTLQVLTSNGEVLWQSSSDYGGSEVFFERFDPSAGMSSEPRAVFIKPSLAIGPQGEILVPLNKGWKISDRFRELGPSRLTALQWDGNTLRELWHTQEQQGYMADFQVVDIDHDGQLEVAMTVTYSRPGFTTEGRSGVVVYELQ
;
A
#
# COMPACT_ATOMS: atom_id res chain seq x y z
N VAL A 1 -2.04 5.73 21.95
CA VAL A 1 -1.75 4.60 21.03
C VAL A 1 -0.57 5.03 20.18
N ASN A 2 0.63 4.50 20.45
CA ASN A 2 1.79 4.79 19.61
C ASN A 2 1.52 4.28 18.19
N ASN A 3 1.47 5.20 17.26
CA ASN A 3 1.44 4.88 15.84
C ASN A 3 2.88 4.53 15.43
N ASP A 4 3.08 3.37 14.88
CA ASP A 4 4.36 3.05 14.27
C ASP A 4 4.51 3.97 13.03
N PHE A 5 5.66 4.59 12.86
CA PHE A 5 5.95 5.59 11.80
C PHE A 5 5.26 6.97 11.96
N ASP A 6 5.05 7.42 13.18
CA ASP A 6 4.46 8.74 13.50
C ASP A 6 5.42 9.93 13.32
N GLY A 7 6.60 9.71 12.80
CA GLY A 7 7.57 10.78 12.57
C GLY A 7 7.20 11.65 11.35
N PRO A 8 7.76 12.86 11.25
CA PRO A 8 7.61 13.69 10.08
C PRO A 8 8.18 12.99 8.85
N LEU A 9 7.50 13.12 7.71
CA LEU A 9 8.00 12.63 6.44
C LEU A 9 8.85 13.70 5.76
N PHE A 10 9.96 13.30 5.16
CA PHE A 10 10.86 14.19 4.44
C PHE A 10 11.04 13.73 3.00
N ARG A 11 11.17 14.68 2.09
CA ARG A 11 11.70 14.39 0.76
C ARG A 11 13.17 14.02 0.92
N VAL A 12 13.62 13.04 0.14
CA VAL A 12 15.02 12.69 0.04
C VAL A 12 15.50 13.08 -1.36
N ASN A 13 16.57 13.85 -1.44
CA ASN A 13 17.17 14.27 -2.70
C ASN A 13 18.51 13.56 -2.89
N LEU A 14 18.79 13.13 -4.10
CA LEU A 14 20.11 12.62 -4.47
C LEU A 14 21.00 13.81 -4.87
N GLN A 15 22.06 14.07 -4.12
CA GLN A 15 23.05 15.10 -4.38
C GLN A 15 24.45 14.49 -4.30
N GLN A 16 25.21 14.56 -5.40
CA GLN A 16 26.59 14.03 -5.44
C GLN A 16 26.69 12.60 -4.89
N ASP A 17 25.82 11.71 -5.38
CA ASP A 17 25.72 10.30 -4.96
C ASP A 17 25.42 10.06 -3.46
N ARG A 18 24.90 11.07 -2.78
CA ARG A 18 24.43 10.96 -1.39
C ARG A 18 22.96 11.33 -1.28
N LEU A 19 22.26 10.57 -0.47
CA LEU A 19 20.89 10.90 -0.09
C LEU A 19 20.92 12.01 0.98
N VAL A 20 20.30 13.14 0.67
CA VAL A 20 20.23 14.30 1.54
C VAL A 20 18.77 14.54 1.91
N GLU A 21 18.52 14.71 3.21
CA GLU A 21 17.21 15.08 3.71
C GLU A 21 16.78 16.45 3.14
N GLY A 22 15.59 16.47 2.58
CA GLY A 22 15.00 17.68 2.00
C GLY A 22 13.97 18.32 2.94
N ARG A 23 13.01 19.00 2.34
CA ARG A 23 11.93 19.64 3.10
C ARG A 23 10.96 18.59 3.66
N PRO A 24 10.36 18.85 4.84
CA PRO A 24 9.28 18.01 5.33
C PRO A 24 8.12 17.99 4.35
N VAL A 25 7.46 16.85 4.26
CA VAL A 25 6.22 16.67 3.49
C VAL A 25 5.07 16.71 4.48
N GLU A 26 4.18 17.67 4.31
CA GLU A 26 2.99 17.76 5.11
C GLU A 26 2.00 16.67 4.66
N VAL A 27 1.69 15.76 5.56
CA VAL A 27 0.65 14.73 5.40
C VAL A 27 -0.35 14.86 6.55
N PRO A 28 -1.64 14.66 6.28
CA PRO A 28 -2.64 14.75 7.34
C PRO A 28 -2.54 13.55 8.30
N SER A 29 -2.83 13.79 9.58
CA SER A 29 -3.10 12.67 10.49
C SER A 29 -4.43 11.99 10.06
N PRO A 30 -4.53 10.66 10.00
CA PRO A 30 -3.61 9.64 10.52
C PRO A 30 -2.66 9.01 9.47
N VAL A 31 -2.36 9.71 8.38
CA VAL A 31 -1.47 9.20 7.32
C VAL A 31 -0.06 8.98 7.89
N SER A 32 0.52 7.84 7.57
CA SER A 32 1.88 7.44 7.95
C SER A 32 2.71 7.11 6.71
N LEU A 33 3.96 6.72 6.87
CA LEU A 33 4.91 6.47 5.78
C LEU A 33 4.39 5.50 4.70
N PHE A 34 3.49 4.59 5.03
CA PHE A 34 3.02 3.52 4.13
C PHE A 34 1.50 3.57 3.91
N GLY A 35 1.07 3.05 2.76
CA GLY A 35 -0.34 2.86 2.45
C GLY A 35 -1.09 4.14 2.13
N PHE A 36 -0.45 5.10 1.46
CA PHE A 36 -1.11 6.30 0.99
C PHE A 36 -0.55 6.79 -0.35
N VAL A 37 -1.33 7.59 -1.04
CA VAL A 37 -0.90 8.35 -2.22
C VAL A 37 -1.62 9.70 -2.26
N PRO A 38 -0.91 10.81 -2.52
CA PRO A 38 -1.54 12.10 -2.79
C PRO A 38 -2.04 12.16 -4.23
N PHE A 39 -3.18 12.81 -4.44
CA PHE A 39 -3.72 13.08 -5.77
C PHE A 39 -4.39 14.45 -5.83
N ALA A 40 -4.59 14.97 -7.04
CA ALA A 40 -5.19 16.28 -7.23
C ALA A 40 -6.72 16.19 -7.38
N ASP A 41 -7.44 17.05 -6.67
CA ASP A 41 -8.86 17.34 -6.90
C ASP A 41 -9.01 18.78 -7.38
N GLN A 42 -9.85 18.99 -8.42
CA GLN A 42 -10.00 20.33 -9.05
C GLN A 42 -10.57 21.39 -8.10
N SER A 43 -11.38 20.98 -7.14
CA SER A 43 -12.08 21.91 -6.25
C SER A 43 -11.44 22.04 -4.88
N ARG A 44 -10.74 20.99 -4.42
CA ARG A 44 -10.20 20.87 -3.05
C ARG A 44 -8.67 20.86 -2.98
N GLY A 45 -7.99 20.86 -4.16
CA GLY A 45 -6.54 20.78 -4.22
C GLY A 45 -6.01 19.37 -3.95
N THR A 46 -5.00 19.23 -3.09
CA THR A 46 -4.42 17.91 -2.81
C THR A 46 -5.26 17.14 -1.81
N LEU A 47 -5.68 15.95 -2.23
CA LEU A 47 -6.31 14.93 -1.40
C LEU A 47 -5.35 13.74 -1.22
N PHE A 48 -5.67 12.87 -0.26
CA PHE A 48 -4.89 11.68 0.08
C PHE A 48 -5.77 10.45 0.07
N ALA A 49 -5.48 9.49 -0.78
CA ALA A 49 -6.00 8.14 -0.63
C ALA A 49 -5.12 7.41 0.39
N TYR A 50 -5.74 6.78 1.38
CA TYR A 50 -5.06 6.21 2.53
C TYR A 50 -5.72 4.91 2.97
N LEU A 51 -4.91 3.88 3.20
CA LEU A 51 -5.34 2.65 3.84
C LEU A 51 -5.17 2.75 5.35
N ASP A 52 -6.23 2.60 6.10
CA ASP A 52 -6.13 2.53 7.55
C ASP A 52 -5.57 1.17 8.03
N ARG A 53 -5.55 0.95 9.35
CA ARG A 53 -5.03 -0.31 9.94
C ARG A 53 -5.94 -1.51 9.72
N THR A 54 -7.20 -1.27 9.44
CA THR A 54 -8.19 -2.33 9.21
C THR A 54 -8.31 -2.72 7.74
N GLY A 55 -7.71 -1.94 6.85
CA GLY A 55 -7.79 -2.13 5.41
C GLY A 55 -8.88 -1.26 4.76
N THR A 56 -9.52 -0.36 5.52
CA THR A 56 -10.49 0.58 4.96
C THR A 56 -9.74 1.62 4.14
N LEU A 57 -10.12 1.79 2.88
CA LEU A 57 -9.60 2.84 2.03
C LEU A 57 -10.38 4.13 2.29
N GLN A 58 -9.68 5.21 2.55
CA GLN A 58 -10.24 6.52 2.83
C GLN A 58 -9.70 7.57 1.88
N VAL A 59 -10.49 8.61 1.62
CA VAL A 59 -10.05 9.85 0.97
C VAL A 59 -10.08 10.96 2.00
N LEU A 60 -8.93 11.60 2.20
CA LEU A 60 -8.71 12.64 3.20
C LEU A 60 -8.37 13.97 2.54
N THR A 61 -8.82 15.07 3.15
CA THR A 61 -8.27 16.40 2.86
C THR A 61 -6.88 16.55 3.46
N SER A 62 -6.15 17.61 3.08
CA SER A 62 -4.88 18.00 3.69
C SER A 62 -4.96 18.26 5.20
N ASN A 63 -6.14 18.56 5.71
CA ASN A 63 -6.39 18.78 7.15
C ASN A 63 -6.79 17.49 7.89
N GLY A 64 -6.88 16.34 7.20
CA GLY A 64 -7.24 15.07 7.80
C GLY A 64 -8.75 14.81 7.92
N GLU A 65 -9.59 15.64 7.31
CA GLU A 65 -11.03 15.38 7.22
C GLU A 65 -11.29 14.23 6.25
N VAL A 66 -12.08 13.25 6.68
CA VAL A 66 -12.49 12.10 5.85
C VAL A 66 -13.64 12.53 4.95
N LEU A 67 -13.40 12.57 3.65
CA LEU A 67 -14.42 12.87 2.64
C LEU A 67 -15.18 11.61 2.21
N TRP A 68 -14.51 10.47 2.19
CA TRP A 68 -15.08 9.20 1.79
C TRP A 68 -14.33 8.04 2.43
N GLN A 69 -15.04 6.93 2.61
CA GLN A 69 -14.44 5.66 3.03
C GLN A 69 -15.10 4.48 2.33
N SER A 70 -14.33 3.43 2.08
CA SER A 70 -14.82 2.20 1.47
C SER A 70 -15.72 1.41 2.42
N SER A 71 -16.70 0.71 1.85
CA SER A 71 -17.51 -0.29 2.57
C SER A 71 -16.86 -1.68 2.59
N SER A 72 -15.80 -1.87 1.81
CA SER A 72 -15.05 -3.13 1.71
C SER A 72 -13.59 -2.88 2.06
N ASP A 73 -12.92 -3.91 2.54
CA ASP A 73 -11.51 -3.86 2.85
C ASP A 73 -10.68 -3.94 1.57
N TYR A 74 -9.58 -3.20 1.55
CA TYR A 74 -8.52 -3.20 0.55
C TYR A 74 -7.18 -3.52 1.20
N GLY A 75 -6.12 -3.59 0.38
CA GLY A 75 -4.78 -3.82 0.88
C GLY A 75 -4.58 -5.26 1.34
N GLY A 76 -4.23 -5.43 2.57
CA GLY A 76 -3.77 -6.70 3.14
C GLY A 76 -2.27 -6.88 2.92
N SER A 77 -1.52 -7.12 4.00
CA SER A 77 -0.07 -7.32 3.95
C SER A 77 0.36 -8.45 4.87
N GLU A 78 1.29 -9.26 4.39
CA GLU A 78 2.02 -10.26 5.18
C GLU A 78 3.41 -9.76 5.55
N VAL A 79 3.85 -8.64 4.97
CA VAL A 79 5.15 -8.04 5.27
C VAL A 79 5.08 -7.34 6.62
N PHE A 80 5.93 -7.74 7.54
CA PHE A 80 6.00 -7.15 8.89
C PHE A 80 7.44 -7.11 9.38
N PHE A 81 7.67 -6.30 10.41
CA PHE A 81 8.87 -6.36 11.23
C PHE A 81 8.46 -6.56 12.70
N GLU A 82 9.37 -7.11 13.48
CA GLU A 82 9.16 -7.29 14.91
C GLU A 82 9.67 -6.07 15.67
N ARG A 83 8.80 -5.52 16.52
CA ARG A 83 9.14 -4.42 17.43
C ARG A 83 9.19 -4.93 18.85
N PHE A 84 10.34 -4.76 19.48
CA PHE A 84 10.52 -5.02 20.89
C PHE A 84 10.12 -3.79 21.71
N ASP A 85 9.35 -3.99 22.76
CA ASP A 85 9.07 -2.95 23.74
C ASP A 85 10.13 -3.01 24.86
N PRO A 86 11.08 -2.07 24.91
CA PRO A 86 12.13 -2.10 25.92
C PRO A 86 11.58 -1.87 27.35
N SER A 87 10.35 -1.36 27.48
CA SER A 87 9.72 -1.12 28.79
C SER A 87 8.98 -2.34 29.32
N ALA A 88 8.70 -3.33 28.51
CA ALA A 88 7.88 -4.48 28.88
C ALA A 88 8.65 -5.65 29.54
N GLY A 89 9.97 -5.48 29.79
CA GLY A 89 10.83 -6.45 30.45
C GLY A 89 11.28 -7.58 29.51
N MET A 90 12.22 -8.41 29.99
CA MET A 90 12.86 -9.48 29.18
C MET A 90 11.93 -10.64 28.77
N SER A 91 10.69 -10.65 29.22
CA SER A 91 9.71 -11.70 28.93
C SER A 91 8.62 -11.31 27.94
N SER A 92 8.65 -10.09 27.37
CA SER A 92 7.67 -9.67 26.40
C SER A 92 7.97 -10.22 25.01
N GLU A 93 7.00 -10.86 24.40
CA GLU A 93 7.10 -11.24 22.99
C GLU A 93 7.09 -9.99 22.10
N PRO A 94 7.93 -9.97 21.05
CA PRO A 94 7.94 -8.87 20.12
C PRO A 94 6.58 -8.74 19.41
N ARG A 95 6.15 -7.51 19.19
CA ARG A 95 4.92 -7.21 18.45
C ARG A 95 5.20 -7.15 16.94
N ALA A 96 4.44 -7.90 16.17
CA ALA A 96 4.48 -7.78 14.71
C ALA A 96 3.82 -6.47 14.26
N VAL A 97 4.55 -5.66 13.50
CA VAL A 97 4.09 -4.42 12.88
C VAL A 97 4.02 -4.64 11.37
N PHE A 98 2.81 -4.73 10.84
CA PHE A 98 2.60 -4.96 9.42
C PHE A 98 2.73 -3.67 8.63
N ILE A 99 3.51 -3.75 7.55
CA ILE A 99 3.69 -2.66 6.61
C ILE A 99 2.48 -2.66 5.67
N LYS A 100 1.82 -1.51 5.53
CA LYS A 100 0.72 -1.36 4.58
C LYS A 100 1.24 -1.46 3.16
N PRO A 101 0.49 -2.08 2.22
CA PRO A 101 0.91 -2.14 0.83
C PRO A 101 0.93 -0.75 0.19
N SER A 102 1.72 -0.63 -0.86
CA SER A 102 1.82 0.59 -1.66
C SER A 102 0.49 0.93 -2.34
N LEU A 103 0.22 2.22 -2.50
CA LEU A 103 -0.76 2.77 -3.44
C LEU A 103 -0.02 3.54 -4.52
N ALA A 104 -0.58 3.63 -5.71
CA ALA A 104 0.01 4.40 -6.80
C ALA A 104 -1.05 5.19 -7.57
N ILE A 105 -0.61 6.18 -8.35
CA ILE A 105 -1.43 6.85 -9.35
C ILE A 105 -1.09 6.24 -10.71
N GLY A 106 -2.10 5.78 -11.42
CA GLY A 106 -1.98 5.31 -12.78
C GLY A 106 -1.93 6.45 -13.81
N PRO A 107 -1.71 6.12 -15.09
CA PRO A 107 -1.46 7.11 -16.14
C PRO A 107 -2.66 8.03 -16.41
N GLN A 108 -3.88 7.61 -16.12
CA GLN A 108 -5.10 8.43 -16.29
C GLN A 108 -5.52 9.16 -15.01
N GLY A 109 -4.68 9.12 -13.95
CA GLY A 109 -4.96 9.72 -12.65
C GLY A 109 -5.81 8.85 -11.72
N GLU A 110 -6.07 7.59 -12.11
CA GLU A 110 -6.73 6.60 -11.27
C GLU A 110 -5.83 6.18 -10.10
N ILE A 111 -6.44 5.80 -8.99
CA ILE A 111 -5.75 5.32 -7.80
C ILE A 111 -5.69 3.79 -7.87
N LEU A 112 -4.49 3.26 -7.91
CA LEU A 112 -4.23 1.83 -7.94
C LEU A 112 -4.10 1.31 -6.51
N VAL A 113 -4.96 0.35 -6.16
CA VAL A 113 -5.07 -0.19 -4.81
C VAL A 113 -5.00 -1.72 -4.86
N PRO A 114 -4.05 -2.36 -4.18
CA PRO A 114 -4.02 -3.81 -4.08
C PRO A 114 -5.15 -4.33 -3.19
N LEU A 115 -5.66 -5.50 -3.55
CA LEU A 115 -6.61 -6.26 -2.76
C LEU A 115 -6.05 -7.67 -2.58
N ASN A 116 -5.63 -8.00 -1.38
CA ASN A 116 -5.25 -9.35 -0.96
C ASN A 116 -6.37 -9.93 -0.11
N LYS A 117 -7.11 -10.86 -0.66
CA LYS A 117 -8.16 -11.60 0.08
C LYS A 117 -7.50 -12.59 1.04
N GLY A 118 -8.18 -12.93 2.09
CA GLY A 118 -7.69 -13.94 3.02
C GLY A 118 -8.28 -13.79 4.40
N TRP A 119 -7.69 -14.48 5.35
CA TRP A 119 -8.15 -14.52 6.71
C TRP A 119 -6.99 -14.24 7.70
N LYS A 120 -7.38 -13.72 8.85
CA LYS A 120 -6.48 -13.37 9.94
C LYS A 120 -7.00 -14.08 11.20
N ILE A 121 -6.23 -15.06 11.71
CA ILE A 121 -6.54 -15.70 13.00
C ILE A 121 -6.04 -14.83 14.15
N SER A 122 -4.85 -14.24 13.98
CA SER A 122 -4.22 -13.37 14.99
C SER A 122 -3.33 -12.34 14.30
N ASP A 123 -2.78 -11.40 15.09
CA ASP A 123 -1.85 -10.42 14.54
C ASP A 123 -0.57 -11.04 13.94
N ARG A 124 -0.22 -12.26 14.30
CA ARG A 124 0.93 -12.99 13.76
C ARG A 124 0.60 -13.96 12.62
N PHE A 125 -0.64 -14.46 12.57
CA PHE A 125 -1.03 -15.50 11.61
C PHE A 125 -2.05 -14.92 10.63
N ARG A 126 -1.55 -14.57 9.46
CA ARG A 126 -2.33 -14.12 8.31
C ARG A 126 -2.01 -15.03 7.13
N GLU A 127 -3.04 -15.38 6.40
CA GLU A 127 -2.89 -16.07 5.12
C GLU A 127 -3.67 -15.29 4.09
N LEU A 128 -2.94 -14.60 3.23
CA LEU A 128 -3.48 -13.74 2.19
C LEU A 128 -3.28 -14.37 0.82
N GLY A 129 -4.26 -14.17 -0.03
CA GLY A 129 -4.43 -14.69 -1.37
C GLY A 129 -5.80 -15.34 -1.51
N PRO A 130 -6.44 -15.24 -2.64
CA PRO A 130 -6.02 -14.63 -3.91
C PRO A 130 -5.94 -13.09 -3.87
N SER A 131 -5.29 -12.53 -4.90
CA SER A 131 -5.04 -11.10 -4.98
C SER A 131 -5.38 -10.50 -6.34
N ARG A 132 -5.69 -9.21 -6.38
CA ARG A 132 -5.85 -8.41 -7.59
C ARG A 132 -5.45 -6.96 -7.34
N LEU A 133 -5.11 -6.24 -8.40
CA LEU A 133 -4.99 -4.79 -8.36
C LEU A 133 -6.28 -4.17 -8.86
N THR A 134 -6.78 -3.14 -8.19
CA THR A 134 -8.02 -2.42 -8.52
C THR A 134 -7.68 -0.98 -8.81
N ALA A 135 -8.17 -0.44 -9.92
CA ALA A 135 -8.09 0.96 -10.30
C ALA A 135 -9.37 1.68 -9.92
N LEU A 136 -9.24 2.76 -9.17
CA LEU A 136 -10.34 3.56 -8.66
C LEU A 136 -10.24 5.01 -9.16
N GLN A 137 -11.35 5.57 -9.62
CA GLN A 137 -11.45 6.96 -10.03
C GLN A 137 -12.20 7.76 -8.98
N TRP A 138 -11.63 8.91 -8.60
CA TRP A 138 -12.31 9.89 -7.78
C TRP A 138 -13.23 10.77 -8.62
N ASP A 139 -14.52 10.86 -8.30
CA ASP A 139 -15.50 11.68 -9.01
C ASP A 139 -15.85 13.00 -8.30
N GLY A 140 -15.10 13.35 -7.24
CA GLY A 140 -15.34 14.49 -6.38
C GLY A 140 -16.08 14.17 -5.08
N ASN A 141 -16.74 13.01 -4.98
CA ASN A 141 -17.48 12.58 -3.79
C ASN A 141 -17.22 11.13 -3.39
N THR A 142 -16.87 10.27 -4.34
CA THR A 142 -16.67 8.83 -4.09
C THR A 142 -15.59 8.27 -5.00
N LEU A 143 -14.96 7.18 -4.57
CA LEU A 143 -14.11 6.36 -5.42
C LEU A 143 -14.96 5.28 -6.11
N ARG A 144 -14.87 5.20 -7.43
CA ARG A 144 -15.54 4.18 -8.24
C ARG A 144 -14.51 3.30 -8.92
N GLU A 145 -14.76 2.00 -8.92
CA GLU A 145 -13.93 1.05 -9.66
C GLU A 145 -14.06 1.29 -11.16
N LEU A 146 -12.92 1.51 -11.84
CA LEU A 146 -12.82 1.59 -13.29
C LEU A 146 -12.56 0.21 -13.89
N TRP A 147 -11.54 -0.45 -13.35
CA TRP A 147 -11.10 -1.77 -13.79
C TRP A 147 -10.34 -2.48 -12.67
N HIS A 148 -10.11 -3.75 -12.86
CA HIS A 148 -9.20 -4.54 -12.04
C HIS A 148 -8.49 -5.60 -12.88
N THR A 149 -7.32 -6.03 -12.43
CA THR A 149 -6.59 -7.15 -13.04
C THR A 149 -7.31 -8.46 -12.81
N GLN A 150 -6.96 -9.49 -13.61
CA GLN A 150 -7.36 -10.85 -13.27
C GLN A 150 -6.86 -11.22 -11.87
N GLU A 151 -7.70 -11.97 -11.14
CA GLU A 151 -7.36 -12.45 -9.82
C GLU A 151 -6.23 -13.48 -9.90
N GLN A 152 -5.14 -13.22 -9.19
CA GLN A 152 -4.01 -14.14 -9.07
C GLN A 152 -4.23 -15.07 -7.88
N GLN A 153 -3.97 -16.37 -8.06
CA GLN A 153 -4.11 -17.38 -7.00
C GLN A 153 -2.90 -17.35 -6.05
N GLY A 154 -2.59 -16.15 -5.51
CA GLY A 154 -1.46 -15.92 -4.63
C GLY A 154 -1.54 -14.57 -3.95
N TYR A 155 -0.64 -14.33 -3.01
CA TYR A 155 -0.48 -13.08 -2.30
C TYR A 155 0.33 -12.08 -3.14
N MET A 156 -0.22 -10.90 -3.41
CA MET A 156 0.51 -9.78 -4.02
C MET A 156 1.34 -9.08 -2.94
N ALA A 157 2.66 -9.24 -3.03
CA ALA A 157 3.57 -8.64 -2.07
C ALA A 157 3.75 -7.14 -2.29
N ASP A 158 3.88 -6.73 -3.55
CA ASP A 158 4.00 -5.32 -3.96
C ASP A 158 3.72 -5.18 -5.45
N PHE A 159 3.58 -3.94 -5.93
CA PHE A 159 3.48 -3.61 -7.34
C PHE A 159 4.14 -2.27 -7.66
N GLN A 160 4.44 -2.07 -8.92
CA GLN A 160 4.96 -0.79 -9.44
C GLN A 160 4.30 -0.47 -10.78
N VAL A 161 4.18 0.83 -11.06
CA VAL A 161 3.83 1.37 -12.38
C VAL A 161 5.12 1.83 -13.03
N VAL A 162 5.49 1.22 -14.12
CA VAL A 162 6.80 1.42 -14.76
C VAL A 162 6.73 1.01 -16.22
N ASP A 163 7.51 1.66 -17.09
CA ASP A 163 7.77 1.23 -18.45
C ASP A 163 8.90 0.18 -18.41
N ILE A 164 8.52 -1.10 -18.41
CA ILE A 164 9.46 -2.22 -18.20
C ILE A 164 10.26 -2.52 -19.48
N ASP A 165 9.62 -2.48 -20.64
CA ASP A 165 10.22 -2.87 -21.92
C ASP A 165 10.74 -1.68 -22.72
N HIS A 166 10.55 -0.45 -22.19
CA HIS A 166 11.00 0.82 -22.77
C HIS A 166 10.34 1.15 -24.11
N ASP A 167 9.08 0.78 -24.27
CA ASP A 167 8.29 1.12 -25.45
C ASP A 167 7.54 2.47 -25.31
N GLY A 168 7.61 3.10 -24.13
CA GLY A 168 7.01 4.39 -23.81
C GLY A 168 5.60 4.28 -23.25
N GLN A 169 5.06 3.09 -23.07
CA GLN A 169 3.83 2.83 -22.36
C GLN A 169 4.14 2.42 -20.92
N LEU A 170 3.16 2.54 -20.04
CA LEU A 170 3.33 2.13 -18.64
C LEU A 170 2.66 0.80 -18.40
N GLU A 171 3.36 -0.07 -17.70
CA GLU A 171 2.85 -1.33 -17.19
C GLU A 171 2.66 -1.29 -15.67
N VAL A 172 1.82 -2.20 -15.21
CA VAL A 172 1.80 -2.62 -13.81
C VAL A 172 2.57 -3.91 -13.68
N ALA A 173 3.68 -3.89 -12.94
CA ALA A 173 4.41 -5.08 -12.53
C ALA A 173 4.02 -5.46 -11.11
N MET A 174 3.46 -6.66 -10.92
CA MET A 174 3.03 -7.18 -9.62
C MET A 174 3.90 -8.36 -9.21
N THR A 175 4.43 -8.35 -7.99
CA THR A 175 5.11 -9.52 -7.41
C THR A 175 4.10 -10.36 -6.66
N VAL A 176 3.92 -11.61 -7.09
CA VAL A 176 2.93 -12.54 -6.52
C VAL A 176 3.61 -13.78 -5.95
N THR A 177 3.30 -14.12 -4.71
CA THR A 177 3.72 -15.35 -4.04
C THR A 177 2.58 -16.37 -4.14
N TYR A 178 2.79 -17.43 -4.93
CA TYR A 178 1.80 -18.48 -5.17
C TYR A 178 1.83 -19.61 -4.15
N SER A 179 3.01 -19.91 -3.63
CA SER A 179 3.17 -20.86 -2.52
C SER A 179 4.32 -20.43 -1.63
N ARG A 180 4.15 -20.68 -0.32
CA ARG A 180 5.19 -20.43 0.68
C ARG A 180 6.07 -21.66 0.82
N PRO A 181 7.37 -21.48 1.16
CA PRO A 181 8.21 -22.61 1.48
C PRO A 181 7.68 -23.32 2.73
N GLY A 182 7.58 -24.65 2.66
CA GLY A 182 7.24 -25.52 3.78
C GLY A 182 8.37 -26.50 4.07
N PHE A 183 8.16 -27.40 5.01
CA PHE A 183 9.19 -28.40 5.38
C PHE A 183 9.59 -29.32 4.20
N THR A 184 8.69 -29.50 3.22
CA THR A 184 8.88 -30.42 2.08
C THR A 184 8.58 -29.77 0.73
N THR A 185 8.24 -28.47 0.70
CA THR A 185 7.83 -27.77 -0.51
C THR A 185 8.67 -26.51 -0.70
N GLU A 186 9.10 -26.29 -1.95
CA GLU A 186 9.74 -25.02 -2.34
C GLU A 186 8.68 -23.92 -2.47
N GLY A 187 9.04 -22.69 -2.07
CA GLY A 187 8.24 -21.51 -2.32
C GLY A 187 8.24 -21.17 -3.81
N ARG A 188 7.11 -20.67 -4.32
CA ARG A 188 7.00 -20.20 -5.70
C ARG A 188 6.44 -18.79 -5.73
N SER A 189 7.13 -17.91 -6.42
CA SER A 189 6.69 -16.55 -6.72
C SER A 189 6.93 -16.22 -8.19
N GLY A 190 6.34 -15.14 -8.65
CA GLY A 190 6.50 -14.65 -10.02
C GLY A 190 6.19 -13.17 -10.10
N VAL A 191 6.56 -12.58 -11.23
CA VAL A 191 6.16 -11.24 -11.63
C VAL A 191 5.09 -11.36 -12.69
N VAL A 192 3.98 -10.65 -12.49
CA VAL A 192 2.87 -10.57 -13.46
C VAL A 192 2.83 -9.13 -13.96
N VAL A 193 2.82 -8.97 -15.27
CA VAL A 193 2.86 -7.66 -15.93
C VAL A 193 1.57 -7.45 -16.72
N TYR A 194 0.98 -6.28 -16.58
CA TYR A 194 -0.17 -5.81 -17.36
C TYR A 194 0.13 -4.47 -17.97
N GLU A 195 -0.08 -4.35 -19.26
CA GLU A 195 -0.01 -3.07 -19.98
C GLU A 195 -1.20 -2.18 -19.58
N LEU A 196 -0.93 -0.92 -19.30
CA LEU A 196 -1.93 0.10 -19.00
C LEU A 196 -2.26 0.90 -20.27
N GLN A 197 -3.51 0.82 -20.72
CA GLN A 197 -3.99 1.49 -21.92
C GLN A 197 -4.65 2.84 -21.60
#